data_76db2a8c8bce29455ce9de15c74b52eb
#
_entry.id   76db2a8c8bce29455ce9de15c74b52eb
#
_cell.length_a   1.000
_cell.length_b   1.000
_cell.length_c   1.000
_cell.angle_alpha   90.00
_cell.angle_beta   90.00
_cell.angle_gamma   90.00
#
_symmetry.space_group_name_H-M   'P 1'
#
loop_
_entity.id
_entity.type
_entity.pdbx_description
1 polymer ?
#
loop_
_entity_poly.entity_id
_entity_poly.type
_entity_poly.pdbx_seq_one_letter_code
_entity_poly.pdbx_strand_id
1 'polypeptide(L)'
;RTLGATDCLDPHDYGAPIQQVIVDLTDGGADHSFECVGDVGAMRAALECCHKGWGESVILGMADDAQEISTRPFQLVTGRVWRGSAFGGVKGRSELPGYVERYLHGDIQLAPLITRTLALDDINQALTDLRAARGIKSIVAY
;
A
#
# COMPACT_ATOMS: atom_id res chain seq x y z
N ARG A 1 11.99 4.67 -5.87
CA ARG A 1 12.18 5.84 -6.76
C ARG A 1 12.04 5.49 -8.24
N THR A 2 12.48 4.33 -8.67
CA THR A 2 12.37 3.89 -10.09
C THR A 2 10.94 3.90 -10.64
N LEU A 3 9.95 3.71 -9.78
CA LEU A 3 8.52 3.74 -10.12
C LEU A 3 7.85 5.10 -9.85
N GLY A 4 8.62 6.17 -9.66
CA GLY A 4 8.11 7.54 -9.54
C GLY A 4 7.99 8.09 -8.12
N ALA A 5 8.40 7.35 -7.08
CA ALA A 5 8.41 7.90 -5.73
C ALA A 5 9.44 9.04 -5.62
N THR A 6 9.00 10.21 -5.16
CA THR A 6 9.86 11.38 -4.92
C THR A 6 10.67 11.19 -3.65
N ASP A 7 10.02 10.78 -2.58
CA ASP A 7 10.60 10.53 -1.27
C ASP A 7 10.38 9.09 -0.82
N CYS A 8 11.34 8.56 -0.08
CA CYS A 8 11.28 7.25 0.55
C CYS A 8 11.68 7.44 2.01
N LEU A 9 10.79 7.09 2.92
CA LEU A 9 10.95 7.28 4.35
C LEU A 9 10.97 5.91 5.04
N ASP A 10 11.99 5.65 5.86
CA ASP A 10 11.98 4.51 6.77
C ASP A 10 11.51 5.02 8.15
N PRO A 11 10.42 4.48 8.72
CA PRO A 11 9.94 4.90 10.03
C PRO A 11 10.99 4.77 11.15
N HIS A 12 11.96 3.86 10.99
CA HIS A 12 13.02 3.64 11.97
C HIS A 12 14.08 4.77 12.00
N ASP A 13 14.14 5.59 10.95
CA ASP A 13 15.08 6.70 10.86
C ASP A 13 14.63 7.94 11.66
N TYR A 14 13.40 7.92 12.17
CA TYR A 14 12.78 9.08 12.81
C TYR A 14 12.47 8.84 14.29
N GLY A 15 12.76 9.82 15.11
CA GLY A 15 12.36 9.84 16.54
C GLY A 15 10.90 10.24 16.76
N ALA A 16 10.18 10.65 15.72
CA ALA A 16 8.78 11.02 15.75
C ALA A 16 7.90 9.96 15.03
N PRO A 17 6.60 9.88 15.34
CA PRO A 17 5.69 9.02 14.60
C PRO A 17 5.67 9.36 13.10
N ILE A 18 5.73 8.33 12.24
CA ILE A 18 5.88 8.51 10.79
C ILE A 18 4.77 9.38 10.19
N GLN A 19 3.54 9.30 10.68
CA GLN A 19 2.45 10.14 10.22
C GLN A 19 2.70 11.63 10.47
N GLN A 20 3.39 11.99 11.56
CA GLN A 20 3.76 13.38 11.81
C GLN A 20 4.85 13.84 10.84
N VAL A 21 5.85 13.00 10.60
CA VAL A 21 6.91 13.28 9.61
C VAL A 21 6.31 13.55 8.23
N ILE A 22 5.32 12.73 7.82
CA ILE A 22 4.64 12.91 6.53
C ILE A 22 3.83 14.23 6.51
N VAL A 23 3.10 14.55 7.58
CA VAL A 23 2.35 15.80 7.69
C VAL A 23 3.27 17.01 7.56
N ASP A 24 4.44 16.98 8.19
CA ASP A 24 5.42 18.06 8.15
C ASP A 24 6.04 18.20 6.75
N LEU A 25 6.32 17.09 6.06
CA LEU A 25 6.88 17.08 4.70
C LEU A 25 5.86 17.52 3.63
N THR A 26 4.57 17.35 3.90
CA THR A 26 3.48 17.62 2.94
C THR A 26 2.71 18.89 3.25
N ASP A 27 3.24 19.73 4.13
CA ASP A 27 2.62 21.01 4.52
C ASP A 27 1.16 20.86 4.98
N GLY A 28 0.92 19.93 5.90
CA GLY A 28 -0.40 19.75 6.54
C GLY A 28 -1.05 18.38 6.29
N GLY A 29 -0.47 17.54 5.49
CA GLY A 29 -0.90 16.16 5.27
C GLY A 29 -1.06 15.80 3.79
N ALA A 30 -1.06 14.51 3.50
CA ALA A 30 -1.26 14.00 2.15
C ALA A 30 -2.73 14.06 1.73
N ASP A 31 -3.02 14.34 0.46
CA ASP A 31 -4.38 14.28 -0.08
C ASP A 31 -4.89 12.83 -0.10
N HIS A 32 -4.01 11.89 -0.45
CA HIS A 32 -4.34 10.46 -0.48
C HIS A 32 -3.24 9.64 0.18
N SER A 33 -3.64 8.62 0.94
CA SER A 33 -2.74 7.60 1.45
C SER A 33 -3.26 6.20 1.11
N PHE A 34 -2.34 5.25 0.89
CA PHE A 34 -2.65 3.88 0.55
C PHE A 34 -1.90 2.95 1.50
N GLU A 35 -2.64 2.25 2.34
CA GLU A 35 -2.05 1.23 3.20
C GLU A 35 -2.06 -0.12 2.45
N CYS A 36 -0.88 -0.69 2.23
CA CYS A 36 -0.69 -1.89 1.40
C CYS A 36 0.03 -3.02 2.14
N VAL A 37 0.26 -2.90 3.44
CA VAL A 37 0.99 -3.89 4.26
C VAL A 37 0.04 -4.84 4.97
N GLY A 38 -1.10 -4.33 5.47
CA GLY A 38 -2.04 -5.07 6.30
C GLY A 38 -1.71 -4.99 7.79
N ASP A 39 -1.07 -3.90 8.22
CA ASP A 39 -0.78 -3.63 9.63
C ASP A 39 -1.73 -2.58 10.19
N VAL A 40 -2.39 -2.87 11.30
CA VAL A 40 -3.40 -1.97 11.91
C VAL A 40 -2.80 -0.65 12.41
N GLY A 41 -1.54 -0.65 12.81
CA GLY A 41 -0.80 0.56 13.17
C GLY A 41 -0.50 1.41 11.94
N ALA A 42 -0.08 0.78 10.83
CA ALA A 42 0.12 1.43 9.55
C ALA A 42 -1.20 1.98 8.98
N MET A 43 -2.32 1.24 9.10
CA MET A 43 -3.65 1.72 8.71
C MET A 43 -4.01 3.01 9.43
N ARG A 44 -3.77 3.05 10.74
CA ARG A 44 -4.00 4.25 11.54
C ARG A 44 -3.07 5.39 11.14
N ALA A 45 -1.78 5.14 10.99
CA ALA A 45 -0.80 6.14 10.57
C ALA A 45 -1.14 6.71 9.18
N ALA A 46 -1.61 5.85 8.25
CA ALA A 46 -2.07 6.26 6.94
C ALA A 46 -3.26 7.23 6.98
N LEU A 47 -4.23 7.00 7.88
CA LEU A 47 -5.30 7.97 8.09
C LEU A 47 -4.79 9.27 8.72
N GLU A 48 -3.96 9.15 9.76
CA GLU A 48 -3.51 10.31 10.53
C GLU A 48 -2.54 11.21 9.75
N CYS A 49 -1.85 10.69 8.71
CA CYS A 49 -1.00 11.51 7.84
C CYS A 49 -1.77 12.26 6.73
N CYS A 50 -3.06 11.96 6.53
CA CYS A 50 -3.86 12.66 5.54
C CYS A 50 -4.21 14.07 5.98
N HIS A 51 -4.43 14.95 4.99
CA HIS A 51 -4.83 16.33 5.23
C HIS A 51 -6.19 16.41 5.91
N LYS A 52 -6.34 17.35 6.86
CA LYS A 52 -7.63 17.65 7.48
C LYS A 52 -8.53 18.34 6.45
N GLY A 53 -9.81 17.96 6.42
CA GLY A 53 -10.82 18.56 5.55
C GLY A 53 -11.16 17.73 4.32
N TRP A 54 -10.16 17.07 3.68
CA TRP A 54 -10.42 16.34 2.43
C TRP A 54 -9.56 15.08 2.26
N GLY A 55 -8.56 14.87 3.09
CA GLY A 55 -7.62 13.75 2.91
C GLY A 55 -8.31 12.38 3.00
N GLU A 56 -7.97 11.47 2.08
CA GLU A 56 -8.54 10.15 1.99
C GLU A 56 -7.49 9.07 2.20
N SER A 57 -7.74 8.15 3.12
CA SER A 57 -6.91 6.99 3.38
C SER A 57 -7.61 5.72 2.88
N VAL A 58 -6.94 4.97 2.01
CA VAL A 58 -7.45 3.73 1.42
C VAL A 58 -6.69 2.53 1.97
N ILE A 59 -7.43 1.60 2.57
CA ILE A 59 -6.90 0.33 3.07
C ILE A 59 -6.97 -0.70 1.96
N LEU A 60 -5.81 -1.25 1.55
CA LEU A 60 -5.67 -2.35 0.61
C LEU A 60 -5.04 -3.57 1.26
N GLY A 61 -4.20 -3.37 2.29
CA GLY A 61 -3.55 -4.45 3.02
C GLY A 61 -4.55 -5.31 3.78
N MET A 62 -4.28 -6.60 3.87
CA MET A 62 -5.11 -7.56 4.60
C MET A 62 -4.47 -7.83 5.96
N ALA A 63 -5.14 -7.39 7.02
CA ALA A 63 -4.82 -7.79 8.40
C ALA A 63 -5.48 -9.12 8.75
N ASP A 64 -5.10 -9.69 9.89
CA ASP A 64 -5.79 -10.87 10.45
C ASP A 64 -7.24 -10.53 10.77
N ASP A 65 -8.17 -11.46 10.53
CA ASP A 65 -9.62 -11.28 10.70
C ASP A 65 -10.04 -10.91 12.14
N ALA A 66 -9.21 -11.23 13.12
CA ALA A 66 -9.45 -10.91 14.53
C ALA A 66 -8.95 -9.52 14.93
N GLN A 67 -8.22 -8.83 14.05
CA GLN A 67 -7.67 -7.50 14.35
C GLN A 67 -8.69 -6.40 14.10
N GLU A 68 -8.68 -5.42 14.98
CA GLU A 68 -9.53 -4.24 14.88
C GLU A 68 -8.69 -2.99 14.62
N ILE A 69 -9.18 -2.12 13.76
CA ILE A 69 -8.60 -0.79 13.55
C ILE A 69 -9.25 0.20 14.50
N SER A 70 -8.46 1.10 15.05
CA SER A 70 -8.97 2.15 15.94
C SER A 70 -8.35 3.50 15.65
N THR A 71 -9.14 4.55 15.77
CA THR A 71 -8.68 5.94 15.68
C THR A 71 -9.48 6.84 16.61
N ARG A 72 -8.96 8.02 16.87
CA ARG A 72 -9.69 9.03 17.60
C ARG A 72 -10.84 9.58 16.72
N PRO A 73 -12.08 9.70 17.19
CA PRO A 73 -13.20 10.22 16.40
C PRO A 73 -12.90 11.57 15.75
N PHE A 74 -12.08 12.40 16.40
CA PHE A 74 -11.66 13.68 15.88
C PHE A 74 -10.92 13.60 14.53
N GLN A 75 -10.26 12.50 14.24
CA GLN A 75 -9.60 12.29 12.94
C GLN A 75 -10.61 12.27 11.79
N LEU A 76 -11.79 11.69 12.02
CA LEU A 76 -12.86 11.62 11.03
C LEU A 76 -13.74 12.87 11.03
N VAL A 77 -14.06 13.41 12.20
CA VAL A 77 -14.85 14.67 12.33
C VAL A 77 -14.17 15.84 11.63
N THR A 78 -12.84 15.84 11.54
CA THR A 78 -12.09 16.87 10.81
C THR A 78 -12.09 16.67 9.29
N GLY A 79 -12.92 15.79 8.75
CA GLY A 79 -13.17 15.67 7.31
C GLY A 79 -12.30 14.65 6.59
N ARG A 80 -11.46 13.89 7.28
CA ARG A 80 -10.73 12.77 6.68
C ARG A 80 -11.68 11.64 6.35
N VAL A 81 -11.38 10.92 5.29
CA VAL A 81 -12.10 9.72 4.86
C VAL A 81 -11.23 8.49 5.07
N TRP A 82 -11.80 7.44 5.67
CA TRP A 82 -11.17 6.13 5.77
C TRP A 82 -11.98 5.11 4.98
N ARG A 83 -11.38 4.49 3.99
CA ARG A 83 -12.09 3.62 3.04
C ARG A 83 -11.31 2.34 2.76
N GLY A 84 -12.03 1.24 2.62
CA GLY A 84 -11.48 -0.01 2.10
C GLY A 84 -11.52 -0.07 0.58
N SER A 85 -10.71 -0.93 -0.01
CA SER A 85 -10.68 -1.20 -1.44
C SER A 85 -10.65 -2.71 -1.68
N ALA A 86 -11.79 -3.29 -2.02
CA ALA A 86 -11.86 -4.69 -2.42
C ALA A 86 -11.49 -4.81 -3.91
N PHE A 87 -10.40 -5.54 -4.19
CA PHE A 87 -9.90 -5.75 -5.55
C PHE A 87 -9.73 -4.45 -6.38
N GLY A 88 -9.31 -3.37 -5.72
CA GLY A 88 -9.17 -2.06 -6.36
C GLY A 88 -10.50 -1.39 -6.77
N GLY A 89 -11.65 -1.92 -6.36
CA GLY A 89 -12.97 -1.48 -6.81
C GLY A 89 -13.28 -1.85 -8.26
N VAL A 90 -12.48 -2.72 -8.88
CA VAL A 90 -12.53 -3.07 -10.30
C VAL A 90 -13.71 -3.98 -10.61
N LYS A 91 -14.43 -3.68 -11.67
CA LYS A 91 -15.40 -4.58 -12.29
C LYS A 91 -14.65 -5.57 -13.19
N GLY A 92 -14.17 -6.69 -12.61
CA GLY A 92 -13.18 -7.57 -13.21
C GLY A 92 -13.47 -7.99 -14.66
N ARG A 93 -14.74 -8.32 -15.02
CA ARG A 93 -15.08 -8.75 -16.37
C ARG A 93 -14.98 -7.65 -17.43
N SER A 94 -15.35 -6.42 -17.07
CA SER A 94 -15.41 -5.29 -18.02
C SER A 94 -14.15 -4.44 -18.02
N GLU A 95 -13.43 -4.35 -16.91
CA GLU A 95 -12.33 -3.40 -16.76
C GLU A 95 -10.95 -4.06 -16.84
N LEU A 96 -10.82 -5.35 -16.43
CA LEU A 96 -9.54 -6.05 -16.49
C LEU A 96 -8.91 -6.10 -17.88
N PRO A 97 -9.66 -6.33 -18.98
CA PRO A 97 -9.08 -6.27 -20.32
C PRO A 97 -8.40 -4.93 -20.63
N GLY A 98 -9.01 -3.81 -20.22
CA GLY A 98 -8.42 -2.49 -20.39
C GLY A 98 -7.12 -2.28 -19.61
N TYR A 99 -6.98 -2.87 -18.42
CA TYR A 99 -5.70 -2.86 -17.70
C TYR A 99 -4.63 -3.68 -18.42
N VAL A 100 -5.00 -4.82 -19.01
CA VAL A 100 -4.08 -5.64 -19.82
C VAL A 100 -3.61 -4.85 -21.06
N GLU A 101 -4.51 -4.16 -21.76
CA GLU A 101 -4.16 -3.30 -22.89
C GLU A 101 -3.18 -2.19 -22.46
N ARG A 102 -3.45 -1.51 -21.36
CA ARG A 102 -2.54 -0.48 -20.82
C ARG A 102 -1.17 -1.03 -20.46
N TYR A 103 -1.11 -2.25 -19.90
CA TYR A 103 0.16 -2.94 -19.66
C TYR A 103 0.90 -3.22 -20.98
N LEU A 104 0.21 -3.73 -22.01
CA LEU A 104 0.81 -4.03 -23.30
C LEU A 104 1.29 -2.78 -24.04
N HIS A 105 0.62 -1.63 -23.85
CA HIS A 105 1.07 -0.34 -24.37
C HIS A 105 2.21 0.31 -23.55
N GLY A 106 2.53 -0.25 -22.37
CA GLY A 106 3.60 0.28 -21.52
C GLY A 106 3.18 1.36 -20.52
N ASP A 107 1.87 1.68 -20.43
CA ASP A 107 1.33 2.64 -19.48
C ASP A 107 1.42 2.13 -18.03
N ILE A 108 1.40 0.82 -17.86
CA ILE A 108 1.54 0.15 -16.56
C ILE A 108 2.81 -0.71 -16.59
N GLN A 109 3.71 -0.47 -15.64
CA GLN A 109 4.96 -1.22 -15.52
C GLN A 109 4.85 -2.25 -14.41
N LEU A 110 4.74 -3.54 -14.76
CA LEU A 110 4.71 -4.63 -13.80
C LEU A 110 6.05 -5.38 -13.69
N ALA A 111 6.84 -5.42 -14.76
CA ALA A 111 8.11 -6.15 -14.80
C ALA A 111 9.08 -5.75 -13.68
N PRO A 112 9.25 -4.47 -13.31
CA PRO A 112 10.12 -4.09 -12.20
C PRO A 112 9.68 -4.61 -10.82
N LEU A 113 8.40 -5.02 -10.69
CA LEU A 113 7.86 -5.58 -9.44
C LEU A 113 8.20 -7.07 -9.31
N ILE A 114 8.53 -7.75 -10.41
CA ILE A 114 8.92 -9.17 -10.40
C ILE A 114 10.38 -9.26 -10.00
N THR A 115 10.63 -9.58 -8.74
CA THR A 115 11.99 -9.63 -8.20
C THR A 115 12.60 -11.03 -8.30
N ARG A 116 11.79 -12.06 -8.54
CA ARG A 116 12.24 -13.45 -8.62
C ARG A 116 11.31 -14.30 -9.47
N THR A 117 11.91 -15.17 -10.27
CA THR A 117 11.25 -16.32 -10.91
C THR A 117 11.89 -17.61 -10.38
N LEU A 118 11.07 -18.59 -9.99
CA LEU A 118 11.51 -19.82 -9.37
C LEU A 118 10.72 -21.03 -9.89
N ALA A 119 11.29 -22.22 -9.75
CA ALA A 119 10.58 -23.48 -10.02
C ALA A 119 9.63 -23.85 -8.87
N LEU A 120 8.68 -24.75 -9.12
CA LEU A 120 7.72 -25.18 -8.10
C LEU A 120 8.41 -25.82 -6.88
N ASP A 121 9.51 -26.54 -7.07
CA ASP A 121 10.27 -27.18 -5.99
C ASP A 121 10.83 -26.16 -4.98
N ASP A 122 11.03 -24.90 -5.39
CA ASP A 122 11.54 -23.83 -4.54
C ASP A 122 10.44 -23.04 -3.79
N ILE A 123 9.17 -23.46 -3.87
CA ILE A 123 8.02 -22.70 -3.32
C ILE A 123 8.18 -22.42 -1.81
N ASN A 124 8.71 -23.37 -1.05
CA ASN A 124 8.90 -23.18 0.39
C ASN A 124 9.94 -22.09 0.71
N GLN A 125 10.98 -21.96 -0.13
CA GLN A 125 11.95 -20.89 -0.01
C GLN A 125 11.29 -19.54 -0.35
N ALA A 126 10.46 -19.50 -1.39
CA ALA A 126 9.71 -18.28 -1.75
C ALA A 126 8.78 -17.81 -0.62
N LEU A 127 8.10 -18.73 0.07
CA LEU A 127 7.26 -18.39 1.22
C LEU A 127 8.09 -17.89 2.41
N THR A 128 9.27 -18.46 2.62
CA THR A 128 10.21 -17.97 3.67
C THR A 128 10.69 -16.56 3.35
N ASP A 129 11.03 -16.31 2.09
CA ASP A 129 11.50 -14.99 1.64
C ASP A 129 10.38 -13.94 1.73
N LEU A 130 9.13 -14.31 1.40
CA LEU A 130 7.96 -13.45 1.55
C LEU A 130 7.74 -13.02 3.01
N ARG A 131 7.80 -13.98 3.95
CA ARG A 131 7.68 -13.68 5.40
C ARG A 131 8.80 -12.78 5.91
N ALA A 132 9.96 -12.85 5.31
CA ALA A 132 11.13 -12.04 5.65
C ALA A 132 11.18 -10.71 4.86
N ALA A 133 10.10 -10.34 4.16
CA ALA A 133 10.00 -9.16 3.29
C ALA A 133 11.15 -9.07 2.26
N ARG A 134 11.65 -10.20 1.78
CA ARG A 134 12.70 -10.26 0.76
C ARG A 134 12.08 -10.32 -0.64
N GLY A 135 12.22 -9.24 -1.38
CA GLY A 135 11.64 -9.07 -2.71
C GLY A 135 10.21 -8.52 -2.68
N ILE A 136 9.70 -8.18 -3.86
CA ILE A 136 8.36 -7.59 -4.03
C ILE A 136 7.38 -8.66 -4.51
N LYS A 137 7.69 -9.30 -5.64
CA LYS A 137 6.84 -10.34 -6.26
C LYS A 137 7.70 -11.50 -6.72
N SER A 138 7.31 -12.71 -6.32
CA SER A 138 7.87 -13.96 -6.83
C SER A 138 6.88 -14.64 -7.78
N ILE A 139 7.38 -15.16 -8.90
CA ILE A 139 6.59 -15.92 -9.88
C ILE A 139 7.10 -17.35 -9.90
N VAL A 140 6.19 -18.30 -9.83
CA VAL A 140 6.48 -19.73 -10.06
C VAL A 140 6.29 -20.02 -11.55
N ALA A 141 7.35 -20.51 -12.21
CA ALA A 141 7.30 -21.00 -13.59
C ALA A 141 7.20 -22.52 -13.58
N TYR A 142 6.35 -23.07 -14.42
CA TYR A 142 6.13 -24.52 -14.61
C TYR A 142 6.85 -25.00 -15.86
#